data_4b511754746ce54fbfaa531aa8956bf5
#
_entry.id   4b511754746ce54fbfaa531aa8956bf5
#
_cell.length_a   1.000
_cell.length_b   1.000
_cell.length_c   1.000
_cell.angle_alpha   90.00
_cell.angle_beta   90.00
_cell.angle_gamma   90.00
#
_symmetry.space_group_name_H-M   'P 1'
#
loop_
_entity.id
_entity.type
_entity.pdbx_description
1 polymer ?
#
loop_
_entity_poly.entity_id
_entity_poly.type
_entity_poly.pdbx_seq_one_letter_code
_entity_poly.pdbx_strand_id
1 'polypeptide(L)'
;RTHQIGEVHEGGATMDWMDLEKERGITITSAATTAIWENHRINIIDTPGHVDFTIEVERSLRVLDGAIAVFCAVGGVEPQSETVWRQSDKYDVPRIAFVNKMDRVGADFFHVIEMMRSRLKANPLPLTLPIGDGELFNGIIDLLSMKAILYNESSLGVRFEYRDIPNDLLEEANKWRHHLIEETATYDEHLMEKYLSNEEISVDEIKAAVRRGCLDNTFVPTFCGSAFKNKGIQRLLDAVIDFLPSPLDIPAVNGIDPKDSDIE
;
A
#
# COMPACT_ATOMS: atom_id res chain seq x y z
N ARG A 1 13.38 16.10 4.49
CA ARG A 1 12.27 16.64 3.67
C ARG A 1 12.84 16.94 2.29
N THR A 2 12.35 16.28 1.25
CA THR A 2 12.59 16.71 -0.13
C THR A 2 11.79 17.99 -0.37
N HIS A 3 12.44 19.03 -0.88
CA HIS A 3 11.82 20.33 -1.12
C HIS A 3 11.17 20.43 -2.51
N GLN A 4 11.33 19.41 -3.35
CA GLN A 4 10.75 19.35 -4.70
C GLN A 4 10.05 18.01 -4.87
N ILE A 5 8.82 18.06 -5.39
CA ILE A 5 8.08 16.91 -5.88
C ILE A 5 8.44 16.77 -7.35
N GLY A 6 9.01 15.64 -7.76
CA GLY A 6 9.35 15.35 -9.14
C GLY A 6 8.64 14.11 -9.66
N GLU A 7 8.27 14.11 -10.93
CA GLU A 7 7.76 12.92 -11.61
C GLU A 7 8.89 12.20 -12.36
N VAL A 8 8.82 10.86 -12.41
CA VAL A 8 9.78 10.01 -13.13
C VAL A 8 9.83 10.39 -14.62
N HIS A 9 8.67 10.60 -15.25
CA HIS A 9 8.57 10.95 -16.66
C HIS A 9 9.18 12.32 -17.02
N GLU A 10 9.33 13.21 -16.04
CA GLU A 10 9.97 14.53 -16.21
C GLU A 10 11.44 14.53 -15.77
N GLY A 11 11.97 13.39 -15.36
CA GLY A 11 13.35 13.26 -14.85
C GLY A 11 13.60 13.96 -13.52
N GLY A 12 12.52 14.32 -12.80
CA GLY A 12 12.57 15.05 -11.54
C GLY A 12 12.51 14.18 -10.28
N ALA A 13 12.41 12.85 -10.41
CA ALA A 13 12.31 11.94 -9.28
C ALA A 13 13.62 11.92 -8.48
N THR A 14 13.51 12.08 -7.16
CA THR A 14 14.69 12.21 -6.26
C THR A 14 15.52 10.93 -6.20
N MET A 15 14.91 9.77 -6.43
CA MET A 15 15.57 8.46 -6.38
C MET A 15 16.25 8.08 -7.69
N ASP A 16 15.88 8.70 -8.82
CA ASP A 16 16.50 8.50 -10.12
C ASP A 16 17.81 9.33 -10.19
N TRP A 17 18.92 8.70 -9.87
CA TRP A 17 20.22 9.38 -9.75
C TRP A 17 21.07 9.29 -11.02
N MET A 18 20.78 8.32 -11.91
CA MET A 18 21.49 8.17 -13.18
C MET A 18 20.98 9.16 -14.24
N ASP A 19 21.87 9.74 -15.03
CA ASP A 19 21.50 10.64 -16.14
C ASP A 19 20.58 9.93 -17.15
N LEU A 20 20.84 8.63 -17.39
CA LEU A 20 20.02 7.82 -18.31
C LEU A 20 18.58 7.59 -17.80
N GLU A 21 18.38 7.46 -16.49
CA GLU A 21 17.04 7.39 -15.86
C GLU A 21 16.27 8.68 -16.08
N LYS A 22 16.92 9.82 -15.86
CA LYS A 22 16.35 11.14 -16.07
C LYS A 22 16.02 11.43 -17.53
N GLU A 23 16.91 11.03 -18.42
CA GLU A 23 16.73 11.22 -19.88
C GLU A 23 15.59 10.36 -20.42
N ARG A 24 15.47 9.12 -19.96
CA ARG A 24 14.43 8.17 -20.41
C ARG A 24 13.12 8.27 -19.62
N GLY A 25 13.10 8.95 -18.47
CA GLY A 25 11.95 9.05 -17.59
C GLY A 25 11.50 7.69 -17.02
N ILE A 26 12.45 6.78 -16.76
CA ILE A 26 12.22 5.46 -16.15
C ILE A 26 13.31 5.14 -15.14
N THR A 27 12.94 4.52 -14.01
CA THR A 27 13.89 3.97 -13.06
C THR A 27 14.55 2.71 -13.64
N ILE A 28 15.87 2.62 -13.59
CA ILE A 28 16.69 1.51 -14.14
C ILE A 28 17.27 0.67 -13.01
N THR A 29 17.81 1.32 -11.98
CA THR A 29 18.46 0.66 -10.84
C THR A 29 17.71 0.91 -9.57
N SER A 30 17.73 -0.06 -8.65
CA SER A 30 17.13 0.12 -7.34
C SER A 30 17.91 1.15 -6.53
N ALA A 31 17.19 2.07 -5.88
CA ALA A 31 17.74 3.09 -5.01
C ALA A 31 17.16 2.96 -3.60
N ALA A 32 17.99 3.25 -2.59
CA ALA A 32 17.59 3.15 -1.20
C ALA A 32 17.60 4.51 -0.50
N THR A 33 16.57 4.78 0.28
CA THR A 33 16.47 5.96 1.13
C THR A 33 15.82 5.63 2.46
N THR A 34 15.82 6.59 3.38
CA THR A 34 15.20 6.43 4.71
C THR A 34 14.23 7.56 4.97
N ALA A 35 13.04 7.22 5.45
CA ALA A 35 12.07 8.14 5.98
C ALA A 35 11.84 7.90 7.49
N ILE A 36 11.43 8.94 8.21
CA ILE A 36 10.99 8.81 9.60
C ILE A 36 9.53 9.22 9.65
N TRP A 37 8.68 8.33 10.17
CA TRP A 37 7.25 8.56 10.36
C TRP A 37 6.82 8.04 11.73
N GLU A 38 6.07 8.81 12.51
CA GLU A 38 5.58 8.46 13.85
C GLU A 38 6.65 7.74 14.72
N ASN A 39 7.88 8.32 14.76
CA ASN A 39 9.05 7.77 15.45
C ASN A 39 9.56 6.41 14.93
N HIS A 40 9.06 5.93 13.80
CA HIS A 40 9.56 4.73 13.12
C HIS A 40 10.50 5.12 11.99
N ARG A 41 11.55 4.33 11.83
CA ARG A 41 12.47 4.44 10.70
C ARG A 41 12.01 3.48 9.61
N ILE A 42 11.65 4.03 8.46
CA ILE A 42 11.24 3.27 7.27
C ILE A 42 12.38 3.35 6.26
N ASN A 43 13.01 2.22 5.95
CA ASN A 43 13.98 2.12 4.86
C ASN A 43 13.23 1.75 3.59
N ILE A 44 13.34 2.58 2.57
CA ILE A 44 12.61 2.45 1.31
C ILE A 44 13.60 2.03 0.25
N ILE A 45 13.28 0.94 -0.46
CA ILE A 45 13.97 0.53 -1.68
C ILE A 45 13.01 0.79 -2.83
N ASP A 46 13.35 1.75 -3.68
CA ASP A 46 12.62 2.02 -4.91
C ASP A 46 13.12 1.06 -5.99
N THR A 47 12.21 0.36 -6.65
CA THR A 47 12.51 -0.66 -7.64
C THR A 47 11.99 -0.28 -9.02
N PRO A 48 12.72 -0.57 -10.11
CA PRO A 48 12.24 -0.30 -11.45
C PRO A 48 10.97 -1.10 -11.75
N GLY A 49 9.99 -0.45 -12.40
CA GLY A 49 8.74 -1.08 -12.82
C GLY A 49 8.81 -1.73 -14.21
N HIS A 50 9.91 -1.56 -14.95
CA HIS A 50 10.02 -2.04 -16.33
C HIS A 50 10.44 -3.51 -16.40
N VAL A 51 9.82 -4.28 -17.32
CA VAL A 51 10.09 -5.73 -17.48
C VAL A 51 11.55 -6.07 -17.76
N ASP A 52 12.30 -5.19 -18.42
CA ASP A 52 13.71 -5.40 -18.72
C ASP A 52 14.61 -5.43 -17.46
N PHE A 53 14.11 -4.93 -16.33
CA PHE A 53 14.83 -4.80 -15.07
C PHE A 53 14.32 -5.73 -13.97
N THR A 54 13.64 -6.82 -14.34
CA THR A 54 13.08 -7.79 -13.38
C THR A 54 14.10 -8.39 -12.43
N ILE A 55 15.37 -8.48 -12.84
CA ILE A 55 16.45 -8.98 -11.98
C ILE A 55 16.75 -8.04 -10.81
N GLU A 56 16.61 -6.72 -11.00
CA GLU A 56 16.77 -5.74 -9.92
C GLU A 56 15.61 -5.84 -8.91
N VAL A 57 14.39 -6.07 -9.42
CA VAL A 57 13.22 -6.34 -8.58
C VAL A 57 13.43 -7.63 -7.78
N GLU A 58 13.88 -8.71 -8.42
CA GLU A 58 14.11 -10.00 -7.74
C GLU A 58 15.21 -9.91 -6.68
N ARG A 59 16.28 -9.14 -6.91
CA ARG A 59 17.30 -8.87 -5.91
C ARG A 59 16.77 -8.11 -4.71
N SER A 60 15.92 -7.11 -4.96
CA SER A 60 15.29 -6.32 -3.91
C SER A 60 14.35 -7.17 -3.07
N LEU A 61 13.50 -8.02 -3.69
CA LEU A 61 12.54 -8.88 -2.99
C LEU A 61 13.18 -9.83 -1.97
N ARG A 62 14.46 -10.21 -2.18
CA ARG A 62 15.20 -11.07 -1.23
C ARG A 62 15.55 -10.41 0.10
N VAL A 63 15.53 -9.10 0.15
CA VAL A 63 15.93 -8.31 1.32
C VAL A 63 14.81 -7.42 1.87
N LEU A 64 13.64 -7.45 1.23
CA LEU A 64 12.48 -6.69 1.67
C LEU A 64 11.76 -7.43 2.79
N ASP A 65 11.44 -6.71 3.88
CA ASP A 65 10.57 -7.20 4.93
C ASP A 65 9.10 -7.16 4.47
N GLY A 66 8.73 -6.15 3.68
CA GLY A 66 7.40 -5.98 3.11
C GLY A 66 7.42 -5.07 1.90
N ALA A 67 6.33 -5.02 1.15
CA ALA A 67 6.24 -4.25 -0.09
C ALA A 67 4.99 -3.37 -0.17
N ILE A 68 5.10 -2.28 -0.92
CA ILE A 68 3.97 -1.47 -1.38
C ILE A 68 3.79 -1.72 -2.88
N ALA A 69 2.71 -2.39 -3.26
CA ALA A 69 2.34 -2.56 -4.66
C ALA A 69 1.55 -1.33 -5.13
N VAL A 70 2.12 -0.57 -6.07
CA VAL A 70 1.50 0.66 -6.58
C VAL A 70 0.82 0.38 -7.91
N PHE A 71 -0.49 0.62 -7.97
CA PHE A 71 -1.30 0.49 -9.18
C PHE A 71 -1.75 1.85 -9.69
N CYS A 72 -1.83 2.02 -10.99
CA CYS A 72 -2.41 3.22 -11.60
C CYS A 72 -3.95 3.11 -11.58
N ALA A 73 -4.64 4.13 -11.05
CA ALA A 73 -6.10 4.14 -11.00
C ALA A 73 -6.77 4.11 -12.39
N VAL A 74 -6.05 4.48 -13.45
CA VAL A 74 -6.54 4.45 -14.84
C VAL A 74 -6.16 3.15 -15.54
N GLY A 75 -4.90 2.71 -15.43
CA GLY A 75 -4.39 1.50 -16.10
C GLY A 75 -4.69 0.20 -15.33
N GLY A 76 -4.88 0.29 -14.04
CA GLY A 76 -5.13 -0.85 -13.17
C GLY A 76 -3.95 -1.83 -13.08
N VAL A 77 -4.25 -3.12 -13.21
CA VAL A 77 -3.24 -4.19 -13.23
C VAL A 77 -2.73 -4.39 -14.65
N GLU A 78 -1.48 -4.02 -14.86
CA GLU A 78 -0.78 -4.18 -16.15
C GLU A 78 0.09 -5.46 -16.15
N PRO A 79 0.56 -5.97 -17.31
CA PRO A 79 1.38 -7.19 -17.39
C PRO A 79 2.65 -7.12 -16.54
N GLN A 80 3.24 -5.91 -16.39
CA GLN A 80 4.39 -5.68 -15.52
C GLN A 80 4.03 -5.89 -14.04
N SER A 81 2.86 -5.40 -13.63
CA SER A 81 2.34 -5.59 -12.26
C SER A 81 2.15 -7.08 -11.96
N GLU A 82 1.62 -7.86 -12.91
CA GLU A 82 1.45 -9.32 -12.75
C GLU A 82 2.80 -10.04 -12.57
N THR A 83 3.83 -9.62 -13.32
CA THR A 83 5.16 -10.23 -13.23
C THR A 83 5.79 -9.98 -11.86
N VAL A 84 5.80 -8.74 -11.40
CA VAL A 84 6.34 -8.36 -10.09
C VAL A 84 5.53 -8.99 -8.95
N TRP A 85 4.20 -9.08 -9.12
CA TRP A 85 3.33 -9.73 -8.13
C TRP A 85 3.69 -11.19 -7.92
N ARG A 86 3.84 -11.97 -9.02
CA ARG A 86 4.26 -13.38 -8.95
C ARG A 86 5.65 -13.57 -8.35
N GLN A 87 6.56 -12.61 -8.59
CA GLN A 87 7.86 -12.63 -7.93
C GLN A 87 7.75 -12.41 -6.42
N SER A 88 6.89 -11.48 -5.98
CA SER A 88 6.60 -11.28 -4.56
C SER A 88 5.99 -12.51 -3.91
N ASP A 89 5.09 -13.23 -4.61
CA ASP A 89 4.54 -14.51 -4.14
C ASP A 89 5.64 -15.57 -3.95
N LYS A 90 6.59 -15.65 -4.88
CA LYS A 90 7.72 -16.59 -4.82
C LYS A 90 8.60 -16.38 -3.58
N TYR A 91 8.73 -15.14 -3.13
CA TYR A 91 9.55 -14.77 -1.96
C TYR A 91 8.72 -14.56 -0.69
N ASP A 92 7.44 -14.86 -0.74
CA ASP A 92 6.48 -14.74 0.38
C ASP A 92 6.52 -13.36 1.07
N VAL A 93 6.69 -12.29 0.27
CA VAL A 93 6.81 -10.91 0.77
C VAL A 93 5.42 -10.36 1.08
N PRO A 94 5.10 -10.03 2.36
CA PRO A 94 3.86 -9.37 2.74
C PRO A 94 3.73 -8.01 2.04
N ARG A 95 2.51 -7.65 1.63
CA ARG A 95 2.33 -6.43 0.85
C ARG A 95 1.03 -5.71 1.14
N ILE A 96 1.09 -4.39 1.01
CA ILE A 96 -0.07 -3.52 0.94
C ILE A 96 -0.19 -2.96 -0.49
N ALA A 97 -1.39 -2.59 -0.90
CA ALA A 97 -1.62 -2.00 -2.23
C ALA A 97 -1.97 -0.51 -2.12
N PHE A 98 -1.48 0.28 -3.06
CA PHE A 98 -1.81 1.68 -3.19
C PHE A 98 -2.28 2.00 -4.62
N VAL A 99 -3.55 2.34 -4.76
CA VAL A 99 -4.14 2.78 -6.03
C VAL A 99 -3.86 4.27 -6.18
N ASN A 100 -2.84 4.57 -6.98
CA ASN A 100 -2.28 5.91 -7.20
C ASN A 100 -2.91 6.60 -8.41
N LYS A 101 -2.73 7.91 -8.49
CA LYS A 101 -3.21 8.76 -9.60
C LYS A 101 -4.73 8.85 -9.65
N MET A 102 -5.39 8.86 -8.49
CA MET A 102 -6.85 9.07 -8.38
C MET A 102 -7.29 10.44 -8.93
N ASP A 103 -6.36 11.38 -9.06
CA ASP A 103 -6.58 12.73 -9.63
C ASP A 103 -6.57 12.77 -11.17
N ARG A 104 -6.37 11.65 -11.84
CA ARG A 104 -6.39 11.59 -13.32
C ARG A 104 -7.77 11.27 -13.85
N VAL A 105 -8.09 11.85 -15.00
CA VAL A 105 -9.34 11.56 -15.73
C VAL A 105 -9.39 10.07 -16.07
N GLY A 106 -10.52 9.42 -15.78
CA GLY A 106 -10.72 7.99 -15.98
C GLY A 106 -10.19 7.11 -14.85
N ALA A 107 -9.81 7.70 -13.70
CA ALA A 107 -9.45 6.94 -12.50
C ALA A 107 -10.68 6.16 -11.98
N ASP A 108 -10.50 4.87 -11.71
CA ASP A 108 -11.53 3.99 -11.14
C ASP A 108 -10.92 3.03 -10.12
N PHE A 109 -11.11 3.34 -8.86
CA PHE A 109 -10.60 2.55 -7.75
C PHE A 109 -11.19 1.14 -7.72
N PHE A 110 -12.51 1.03 -7.90
CA PHE A 110 -13.20 -0.25 -7.78
C PHE A 110 -12.87 -1.20 -8.94
N HIS A 111 -12.67 -0.64 -10.13
CA HIS A 111 -12.17 -1.41 -11.27
C HIS A 111 -10.78 -2.02 -10.98
N VAL A 112 -9.88 -1.26 -10.36
CA VAL A 112 -8.55 -1.78 -9.96
C VAL A 112 -8.69 -2.92 -8.95
N ILE A 113 -9.58 -2.79 -7.94
CA ILE A 113 -9.87 -3.86 -6.98
C ILE A 113 -10.33 -5.14 -7.69
N GLU A 114 -11.24 -5.04 -8.66
CA GLU A 114 -11.68 -6.20 -9.44
C GLU A 114 -10.57 -6.80 -10.32
N MET A 115 -9.72 -5.96 -10.90
CA MET A 115 -8.54 -6.45 -11.62
C MET A 115 -7.55 -7.18 -10.70
N MET A 116 -7.33 -6.71 -9.49
CA MET A 116 -6.49 -7.41 -8.51
C MET A 116 -7.07 -8.81 -8.18
N ARG A 117 -8.38 -8.90 -7.97
CA ARG A 117 -9.07 -10.19 -7.74
C ARG A 117 -8.96 -11.13 -8.95
N SER A 118 -9.28 -10.63 -10.12
CA SER A 118 -9.39 -11.45 -11.33
C SER A 118 -8.03 -11.86 -11.91
N ARG A 119 -7.07 -10.94 -11.99
CA ARG A 119 -5.77 -11.15 -12.65
C ARG A 119 -4.69 -11.65 -11.70
N LEU A 120 -4.62 -11.08 -10.48
CA LEU A 120 -3.58 -11.41 -9.50
C LEU A 120 -4.01 -12.54 -8.56
N LYS A 121 -5.30 -12.89 -8.53
CA LYS A 121 -5.89 -13.81 -7.54
C LYS A 121 -5.65 -13.36 -6.10
N ALA A 122 -5.47 -12.06 -5.93
CA ALA A 122 -5.29 -11.43 -4.63
C ALA A 122 -6.64 -11.26 -3.92
N ASN A 123 -6.59 -11.12 -2.60
CA ASN A 123 -7.73 -10.69 -1.79
C ASN A 123 -7.52 -9.24 -1.33
N PRO A 124 -7.79 -8.22 -2.19
CA PRO A 124 -7.66 -6.83 -1.81
C PRO A 124 -8.71 -6.47 -0.78
N LEU A 125 -8.26 -5.91 0.35
CA LEU A 125 -9.09 -5.46 1.45
C LEU A 125 -9.03 -3.93 1.53
N PRO A 126 -10.00 -3.20 0.95
CA PRO A 126 -10.03 -1.75 1.01
C PRO A 126 -10.10 -1.23 2.45
N LEU A 127 -9.17 -0.38 2.83
CA LEU A 127 -9.16 0.35 4.10
C LEU A 127 -9.45 1.84 3.90
N THR A 128 -9.33 2.33 2.66
CA THR A 128 -9.76 3.67 2.29
C THR A 128 -10.57 3.62 1.00
N LEU A 129 -11.55 4.53 0.88
CA LEU A 129 -12.32 4.76 -0.34
C LEU A 129 -12.03 6.17 -0.86
N PRO A 130 -12.08 6.41 -2.18
CA PRO A 130 -11.89 7.76 -2.72
C PRO A 130 -13.13 8.64 -2.50
N ILE A 131 -12.90 9.94 -2.29
CA ILE A 131 -13.94 10.97 -2.36
C ILE A 131 -13.76 11.73 -3.67
N GLY A 132 -14.59 11.38 -4.66
CA GLY A 132 -14.45 11.84 -6.04
C GLY A 132 -13.33 11.11 -6.79
N ASP A 133 -13.23 11.40 -8.07
CA ASP A 133 -12.23 10.90 -8.99
C ASP A 133 -11.79 12.00 -9.97
N GLY A 134 -10.68 11.82 -10.65
CA GLY A 134 -10.14 12.79 -11.58
C GLY A 134 -9.96 14.17 -10.93
N GLU A 135 -10.43 15.20 -11.58
CA GLU A 135 -10.34 16.58 -11.07
C GLU A 135 -11.16 16.81 -9.78
N LEU A 136 -12.15 15.97 -9.53
CA LEU A 136 -12.99 16.04 -8.33
C LEU A 136 -12.41 15.28 -7.13
N PHE A 137 -11.30 14.56 -7.31
CA PHE A 137 -10.65 13.83 -6.23
C PHE A 137 -10.08 14.79 -5.18
N ASN A 138 -10.76 14.90 -4.04
CA ASN A 138 -10.37 15.83 -2.98
C ASN A 138 -10.05 15.17 -1.64
N GLY A 139 -10.32 13.89 -1.46
CA GLY A 139 -10.10 13.22 -0.20
C GLY A 139 -10.27 11.71 -0.26
N ILE A 140 -10.25 11.11 0.92
CA ILE A 140 -10.49 9.68 1.12
C ILE A 140 -11.41 9.47 2.31
N ILE A 141 -12.15 8.37 2.32
CA ILE A 141 -12.86 7.87 3.49
C ILE A 141 -11.97 6.81 4.14
N ASP A 142 -11.66 6.97 5.42
CA ASP A 142 -10.97 5.98 6.23
C ASP A 142 -12.02 5.02 6.84
N LEU A 143 -12.01 3.78 6.40
CA LEU A 143 -12.96 2.76 6.85
C LEU A 143 -12.69 2.27 8.28
N LEU A 144 -11.49 2.49 8.83
CA LEU A 144 -11.20 2.13 10.22
C LEU A 144 -11.85 3.11 11.19
N SER A 145 -11.72 4.40 10.96
CA SER A 145 -12.29 5.45 11.81
C SER A 145 -13.68 5.91 11.38
N MET A 146 -14.16 5.51 10.21
CA MET A 146 -15.40 5.99 9.58
C MET A 146 -15.45 7.52 9.51
N LYS A 147 -14.35 8.13 9.03
CA LYS A 147 -14.24 9.57 8.81
C LYS A 147 -13.74 9.87 7.39
N ALA A 148 -14.19 11.00 6.88
CA ALA A 148 -13.62 11.58 5.67
C ALA A 148 -12.34 12.34 6.02
N ILE A 149 -11.31 12.19 5.20
CA ILE A 149 -10.04 12.94 5.27
C ILE A 149 -9.98 13.81 4.01
N LEU A 150 -10.17 15.11 4.20
CA LEU A 150 -10.16 16.08 3.11
C LEU A 150 -8.83 16.81 3.08
N TYR A 151 -8.23 16.91 1.89
CA TYR A 151 -6.92 17.52 1.70
C TYR A 151 -7.05 18.95 1.18
N ASN A 152 -6.29 19.86 1.80
CA ASN A 152 -6.27 21.26 1.38
C ASN A 152 -5.32 21.44 0.19
N GLU A 153 -5.85 21.85 -0.95
CA GLU A 153 -5.08 22.06 -2.19
C GLU A 153 -4.05 23.18 -2.07
N SER A 154 -4.34 24.24 -1.33
CA SER A 154 -3.40 25.35 -1.17
C SER A 154 -2.13 24.97 -0.40
N SER A 155 -2.16 23.86 0.34
CA SER A 155 -1.01 23.30 1.07
C SER A 155 -0.35 22.13 0.35
N LEU A 156 -0.70 21.86 -0.91
CA LEU A 156 -0.23 20.68 -1.68
C LEU A 156 -0.43 19.38 -0.89
N GLY A 157 -1.59 19.19 -0.26
CA GLY A 157 -1.94 17.98 0.48
C GLY A 157 -1.24 17.79 1.84
N VAL A 158 -0.39 18.76 2.27
CA VAL A 158 0.29 18.68 3.58
C VAL A 158 -0.69 18.85 4.74
N ARG A 159 -1.69 19.72 4.57
CA ARG A 159 -2.75 19.95 5.55
C ARG A 159 -4.00 19.19 5.14
N PHE A 160 -4.54 18.44 6.06
CA PHE A 160 -5.79 17.71 5.92
C PHE A 160 -6.63 17.85 7.18
N GLU A 161 -7.92 17.60 7.05
CA GLU A 161 -8.86 17.64 8.17
C GLU A 161 -9.77 16.41 8.15
N TYR A 162 -10.10 15.93 9.36
CA TYR A 162 -11.09 14.89 9.54
C TYR A 162 -12.48 15.52 9.57
N ARG A 163 -13.40 14.97 8.81
CA ARG A 163 -14.80 15.36 8.78
C ARG A 163 -15.72 14.13 8.82
N ASP A 164 -16.99 14.38 9.03
CA ASP A 164 -17.98 13.32 8.86
C ASP A 164 -18.07 12.95 7.36
N ILE A 165 -18.40 11.69 7.10
CA ILE A 165 -18.55 11.19 5.74
C ILE A 165 -19.74 11.90 5.09
N PRO A 166 -19.61 12.41 3.86
CA PRO A 166 -20.75 12.99 3.12
C PRO A 166 -21.93 12.01 3.03
N ASN A 167 -23.16 12.52 3.17
CA ASN A 167 -24.37 11.69 3.24
C ASN A 167 -24.56 10.81 2.00
N ASP A 168 -24.16 11.27 0.84
CA ASP A 168 -24.23 10.55 -0.44
C ASP A 168 -23.23 9.40 -0.54
N LEU A 169 -22.16 9.41 0.27
CA LEU A 169 -21.14 8.36 0.32
C LEU A 169 -21.27 7.45 1.56
N LEU A 170 -22.14 7.80 2.49
CA LEU A 170 -22.25 7.09 3.78
C LEU A 170 -22.72 5.64 3.61
N GLU A 171 -23.68 5.40 2.71
CA GLU A 171 -24.19 4.05 2.43
C GLU A 171 -23.09 3.15 1.87
N GLU A 172 -22.32 3.64 0.90
CA GLU A 172 -21.20 2.91 0.32
C GLU A 172 -20.10 2.66 1.34
N ALA A 173 -19.75 3.66 2.15
CA ALA A 173 -18.77 3.52 3.22
C ALA A 173 -19.20 2.46 4.26
N ASN A 174 -20.47 2.45 4.66
CA ASN A 174 -21.00 1.43 5.56
C ASN A 174 -20.96 0.03 4.95
N LYS A 175 -21.27 -0.12 3.67
CA LYS A 175 -21.17 -1.39 2.94
C LYS A 175 -19.74 -1.93 2.96
N TRP A 176 -18.76 -1.08 2.65
CA TRP A 176 -17.35 -1.48 2.65
C TRP A 176 -16.78 -1.69 4.05
N ARG A 177 -17.25 -0.93 5.04
CA ARG A 177 -16.93 -1.19 6.45
C ARG A 177 -17.45 -2.55 6.89
N HIS A 178 -18.69 -2.89 6.52
CA HIS A 178 -19.28 -4.20 6.83
C HIS A 178 -18.48 -5.33 6.18
N HIS A 179 -18.13 -5.19 4.90
CA HIS A 179 -17.28 -6.15 4.19
C HIS A 179 -15.89 -6.31 4.86
N LEU A 180 -15.26 -5.22 5.30
CA LEU A 180 -14.01 -5.26 6.05
C LEU A 180 -14.15 -6.09 7.34
N ILE A 181 -15.20 -5.86 8.10
CA ILE A 181 -15.47 -6.60 9.35
C ILE A 181 -15.74 -8.08 9.05
N GLU A 182 -16.53 -8.39 8.04
CA GLU A 182 -16.86 -9.76 7.65
C GLU A 182 -15.63 -10.55 7.22
N GLU A 183 -14.78 -9.98 6.36
CA GLU A 183 -13.53 -10.60 5.93
C GLU A 183 -12.57 -10.85 7.11
N THR A 184 -12.40 -9.86 7.99
CA THR A 184 -11.53 -10.01 9.16
C THR A 184 -12.08 -11.00 10.17
N ALA A 185 -13.42 -11.04 10.37
CA ALA A 185 -14.07 -12.01 11.22
C ALA A 185 -13.96 -13.44 10.68
N THR A 186 -14.05 -13.62 9.36
CA THR A 186 -13.87 -14.95 8.73
C THR A 186 -12.45 -15.50 8.95
N TYR A 187 -11.47 -14.63 9.07
CA TYR A 187 -10.07 -15.00 9.30
C TYR A 187 -9.73 -15.25 10.80
N ASP A 188 -10.45 -14.63 11.73
CA ASP A 188 -10.15 -14.62 13.16
C ASP A 188 -11.34 -15.14 13.97
N GLU A 189 -11.17 -16.30 14.65
CA GLU A 189 -12.25 -16.95 15.41
C GLU A 189 -12.85 -16.06 16.50
N HIS A 190 -12.03 -15.28 17.21
CA HIS A 190 -12.52 -14.36 18.23
C HIS A 190 -13.38 -13.22 17.65
N LEU A 191 -12.95 -12.67 16.51
CA LEU A 191 -13.77 -11.67 15.80
C LEU A 191 -15.03 -12.28 15.22
N MET A 192 -14.99 -13.56 14.79
CA MET A 192 -16.18 -14.26 14.31
C MET A 192 -17.22 -14.42 15.43
N GLU A 193 -16.79 -14.79 16.64
CA GLU A 193 -17.71 -14.88 17.79
C GLU A 193 -18.39 -13.54 18.09
N LYS A 194 -17.61 -12.45 18.13
CA LYS A 194 -18.16 -11.10 18.31
C LYS A 194 -19.12 -10.70 17.20
N TYR A 195 -18.72 -10.96 15.95
CA TYR A 195 -19.54 -10.63 14.78
C TYR A 195 -20.91 -11.35 14.82
N LEU A 196 -20.92 -12.65 15.12
CA LEU A 196 -22.15 -13.44 15.23
C LEU A 196 -23.02 -13.04 16.44
N SER A 197 -22.39 -12.58 17.52
CA SER A 197 -23.08 -12.10 18.73
C SER A 197 -23.55 -10.65 18.62
N ASN A 198 -23.27 -9.96 17.49
CA ASN A 198 -23.49 -8.51 17.30
C ASN A 198 -22.80 -7.65 18.38
N GLU A 199 -21.66 -8.10 18.88
CA GLU A 199 -20.82 -7.32 19.79
C GLU A 199 -19.98 -6.29 19.01
N GLU A 200 -19.63 -5.20 19.68
CA GLU A 200 -18.78 -4.17 19.06
C GLU A 200 -17.36 -4.69 18.85
N ILE A 201 -16.86 -4.59 17.63
CA ILE A 201 -15.49 -4.88 17.27
C ILE A 201 -14.73 -3.56 17.19
N SER A 202 -13.73 -3.42 18.03
CA SER A 202 -12.90 -2.21 18.09
C SER A 202 -11.98 -2.06 16.88
N VAL A 203 -11.56 -0.82 16.63
CA VAL A 203 -10.59 -0.53 15.54
C VAL A 203 -9.28 -1.28 15.73
N ASP A 204 -8.81 -1.43 16.97
CA ASP A 204 -7.54 -2.11 17.28
C ASP A 204 -7.64 -3.62 17.00
N GLU A 205 -8.78 -4.24 17.29
CA GLU A 205 -9.03 -5.65 16.97
C GLU A 205 -9.03 -5.86 15.45
N ILE A 206 -9.69 -4.99 14.70
CA ILE A 206 -9.69 -5.04 13.22
C ILE A 206 -8.28 -4.86 12.68
N LYS A 207 -7.52 -3.87 13.17
CA LYS A 207 -6.12 -3.64 12.78
C LYS A 207 -5.26 -4.87 13.05
N ALA A 208 -5.41 -5.48 14.21
CA ALA A 208 -4.66 -6.68 14.57
C ALA A 208 -4.95 -7.87 13.63
N ALA A 209 -6.22 -8.08 13.26
CA ALA A 209 -6.61 -9.13 12.33
C ALA A 209 -6.11 -8.84 10.91
N VAL A 210 -6.26 -7.59 10.42
CA VAL A 210 -5.73 -7.15 9.13
C VAL A 210 -4.22 -7.34 9.05
N ARG A 211 -3.48 -6.98 10.14
CA ARG A 211 -2.03 -7.19 10.19
C ARG A 211 -1.67 -8.66 10.06
N ARG A 212 -2.28 -9.55 10.85
CA ARG A 212 -2.01 -10.98 10.76
C ARG A 212 -2.27 -11.51 9.35
N GLY A 213 -3.44 -11.21 8.78
CA GLY A 213 -3.77 -11.64 7.43
C GLY A 213 -2.90 -11.01 6.34
N CYS A 214 -2.35 -9.81 6.56
CA CYS A 214 -1.36 -9.21 5.67
C CYS A 214 -0.01 -9.96 5.74
N LEU A 215 0.47 -10.28 6.94
CA LEU A 215 1.71 -11.03 7.16
C LEU A 215 1.64 -12.44 6.59
N ASP A 216 0.47 -13.07 6.64
CA ASP A 216 0.21 -14.40 6.08
C ASP A 216 -0.16 -14.37 4.58
N ASN A 217 -0.09 -13.21 3.92
CA ASN A 217 -0.52 -13.00 2.53
C ASN A 217 -1.98 -13.38 2.23
N THR A 218 -2.85 -13.48 3.24
CA THR A 218 -4.30 -13.75 3.09
C THR A 218 -5.04 -12.51 2.62
N PHE A 219 -4.68 -11.34 3.15
CA PHE A 219 -5.23 -10.05 2.77
C PHE A 219 -4.17 -9.15 2.14
N VAL A 220 -4.64 -8.28 1.24
CA VAL A 220 -3.85 -7.17 0.72
C VAL A 220 -4.53 -5.86 1.16
N PRO A 221 -4.14 -5.28 2.31
CA PRO A 221 -4.67 -3.99 2.73
C PRO A 221 -4.50 -2.97 1.62
N THR A 222 -5.61 -2.37 1.17
CA THR A 222 -5.62 -1.57 -0.05
C THR A 222 -6.05 -0.14 0.25
N PHE A 223 -5.26 0.80 -0.25
CA PHE A 223 -5.42 2.23 -0.07
C PHE A 223 -5.52 2.95 -1.42
N CYS A 224 -6.07 4.15 -1.42
CA CYS A 224 -6.13 4.99 -2.61
C CYS A 224 -5.60 6.41 -2.35
N GLY A 225 -5.18 7.07 -3.42
CA GLY A 225 -4.70 8.43 -3.32
C GLY A 225 -4.06 8.98 -4.59
N SER A 226 -3.38 10.10 -4.42
CA SER A 226 -2.54 10.72 -5.44
C SER A 226 -1.21 11.14 -4.81
N ALA A 227 -0.14 10.44 -5.15
CA ALA A 227 1.20 10.73 -4.64
C ALA A 227 1.65 12.14 -5.07
N PHE A 228 1.37 12.53 -6.32
CA PHE A 228 1.70 13.84 -6.85
C PHE A 228 0.99 14.98 -6.11
N LYS A 229 -0.27 14.78 -5.73
CA LYS A 229 -1.07 15.74 -4.95
C LYS A 229 -0.86 15.57 -3.43
N ASN A 230 -0.02 14.62 -3.01
CA ASN A 230 0.22 14.24 -1.60
C ASN A 230 -1.08 13.89 -0.83
N LYS A 231 -2.08 13.37 -1.55
CA LYS A 231 -3.38 12.93 -0.98
C LYS A 231 -3.34 11.43 -0.70
N GLY A 232 -3.64 11.01 0.52
CA GLY A 232 -3.64 9.59 0.94
C GLY A 232 -2.27 9.06 1.41
N ILE A 233 -1.18 9.81 1.25
CA ILE A 233 0.18 9.35 1.56
C ILE A 233 0.40 9.17 3.07
N GLN A 234 -0.17 10.04 3.90
CA GLN A 234 -0.05 9.94 5.36
C GLN A 234 -0.67 8.62 5.84
N ARG A 235 -1.87 8.27 5.34
CA ARG A 235 -2.52 6.99 5.68
C ARG A 235 -1.76 5.78 5.15
N LEU A 236 -1.08 5.91 4.00
CA LEU A 236 -0.20 4.86 3.50
C LEU A 236 1.02 4.66 4.42
N LEU A 237 1.61 5.74 4.93
CA LEU A 237 2.72 5.65 5.88
C LEU A 237 2.29 5.05 7.23
N ASP A 238 1.10 5.41 7.72
CA ASP A 238 0.49 4.75 8.89
C ASP A 238 0.32 3.25 8.63
N ALA A 239 -0.15 2.88 7.43
CA ALA A 239 -0.36 1.49 7.04
C ALA A 239 0.93 0.66 6.98
N VAL A 240 2.05 1.27 6.59
CA VAL A 240 3.37 0.61 6.64
C VAL A 240 3.70 0.19 8.08
N ILE A 241 3.45 1.08 9.05
CA ILE A 241 3.70 0.79 10.47
C ILE A 241 2.67 -0.21 11.01
N ASP A 242 1.40 -0.04 10.66
CA ASP A 242 0.30 -0.85 11.19
C ASP A 242 0.32 -2.29 10.65
N PHE A 243 0.66 -2.51 9.37
CA PHE A 243 0.38 -3.77 8.67
C PHE A 243 1.59 -4.49 8.10
N LEU A 244 2.68 -3.81 7.76
CA LEU A 244 3.88 -4.49 7.25
C LEU A 244 4.77 -4.98 8.40
N PRO A 245 5.58 -6.02 8.16
CA PRO A 245 6.45 -6.57 9.20
C PRO A 245 7.57 -5.58 9.57
N SER A 246 7.98 -5.65 10.81
CA SER A 246 9.21 -5.07 11.31
C SER A 246 10.32 -6.13 11.30
N PRO A 247 11.60 -5.75 11.44
CA PRO A 247 12.69 -6.72 11.59
C PRO A 247 12.52 -7.70 12.75
N LEU A 248 11.65 -7.40 13.72
CA LEU A 248 11.35 -8.28 14.85
C LEU A 248 10.32 -9.36 14.50
N ASP A 249 9.52 -9.16 13.46
CA ASP A 249 8.52 -10.13 12.97
C ASP A 249 9.16 -11.16 12.04
N ILE A 250 10.38 -10.91 11.54
CA ILE A 250 11.07 -11.77 10.59
C ILE A 250 12.06 -12.65 11.34
N PRO A 251 12.08 -13.99 11.07
CA PRO A 251 13.03 -14.87 11.71
C PRO A 251 14.47 -14.50 11.36
N ALA A 252 15.38 -14.68 12.31
CA ALA A 252 16.80 -14.43 12.08
C ALA A 252 17.33 -15.33 10.94
N VAL A 253 18.19 -14.79 10.11
CA VAL A 253 18.87 -15.57 9.07
C VAL A 253 19.89 -16.47 9.74
N ASN A 254 19.69 -17.79 9.63
CA ASN A 254 20.64 -18.77 10.13
C ASN A 254 21.82 -18.86 9.15
N GLY A 255 23.03 -18.81 9.68
CA GLY A 255 24.27 -18.96 8.92
C GLY A 255 25.11 -20.08 9.53
N ILE A 256 25.92 -20.70 8.70
CA ILE A 256 26.90 -21.70 9.16
C ILE A 256 28.25 -21.03 9.35
N ASP A 257 28.90 -21.26 10.50
CA ASP A 257 30.28 -20.78 10.71
C ASP A 257 31.21 -21.43 9.65
N PRO A 258 31.92 -20.65 8.81
CA PRO A 258 32.82 -21.22 7.80
C PRO A 258 33.95 -22.07 8.38
N LYS A 259 34.23 -21.96 9.67
CA LYS A 259 35.31 -22.68 10.36
C LYS A 259 34.81 -23.87 11.19
N ASP A 260 33.53 -23.92 11.50
CA ASP A 260 32.92 -24.99 12.27
C ASP A 260 31.48 -25.20 11.79
N SER A 261 31.29 -26.24 10.98
CA SER A 261 29.96 -26.55 10.39
C SER A 261 28.93 -27.07 11.41
N ASP A 262 29.33 -27.27 12.64
CA ASP A 262 28.44 -27.75 13.72
C ASP A 262 27.86 -26.56 14.55
N ILE A 263 28.24 -25.35 14.23
CA ILE A 263 27.72 -24.11 14.85
C ILE A 263 26.78 -23.42 13.84
N GLU A 264 25.48 -23.41 14.16
CA GLU A 264 24.44 -22.60 13.48
C GLU A 264 24.40 -21.16 14.01
#